data_1b6da32544a2399b03ca9a881d57160e
#
_entry.id   1b6da32544a2399b03ca9a881d57160e
#
_cell.length_a   1.000
_cell.length_b   1.000
_cell.length_c   1.000
_cell.angle_alpha   90.00
_cell.angle_beta   90.00
_cell.angle_gamma   90.00
#
_symmetry.space_group_name_H-M   'P 1'
#
loop_
_entity.id
_entity.type
_entity.pdbx_description
1 polymer ?
#
loop_
_entity_poly.entity_id
_entity_poly.type
_entity_poly.pdbx_seq_one_letter_code
_entity_poly.pdbx_strand_id
1 'polypeptide(L)'
;MFKIIDNFLDDDKFNQISHLVKSSDFHWNLTSILNKNSNDGDWQGVYKIIEEGRVVTSTYKFMVDDLVKSLQKIYRKSVSVSRFRVNLFGKYQESRGLGYHKDVLDGDYLSLLLYLENSNGKTEFKDVQIFDNMKMKTVDSFANRALIFPSICMHQTVTQTDITFRTNINMNFNFDND
;
A
#
# COMPACT_ATOMS: atom_id res chain seq x y z
N MET A 1 -0.36 10.98 -11.90
CA MET A 1 1.09 10.60 -11.78
C MET A 1 1.16 9.11 -11.50
N PHE A 2 2.02 8.39 -12.25
CA PHE A 2 2.37 7.00 -11.97
C PHE A 2 3.87 6.91 -11.77
N LYS A 3 4.31 6.34 -10.64
CA LYS A 3 5.73 6.29 -10.26
C LYS A 3 6.04 5.01 -9.49
N ILE A 4 7.18 4.39 -9.80
CA ILE A 4 7.78 3.31 -9.01
C ILE A 4 9.09 3.85 -8.45
N ILE A 5 9.30 3.70 -7.14
CA ILE A 5 10.51 4.15 -6.46
C ILE A 5 11.03 2.99 -5.62
N ASP A 6 12.15 2.43 -6.01
CA ASP A 6 12.87 1.42 -5.20
C ASP A 6 13.70 2.12 -4.13
N ASN A 7 13.92 1.46 -3.00
CA ASN A 7 14.60 2.00 -1.82
C ASN A 7 13.97 3.34 -1.37
N PHE A 8 12.63 3.34 -1.26
CA PHE A 8 11.85 4.55 -0.97
C PHE A 8 12.15 5.16 0.39
N LEU A 9 12.33 4.33 1.42
CA LEU A 9 12.78 4.73 2.75
C LEU A 9 14.28 4.47 2.90
N ASP A 10 14.93 5.26 3.75
CA ASP A 10 16.26 4.93 4.22
C ASP A 10 16.23 3.56 4.94
N ASP A 11 17.29 2.75 4.82
CA ASP A 11 17.32 1.35 5.27
C ASP A 11 16.95 1.18 6.75
N ASP A 12 17.45 2.06 7.64
CA ASP A 12 17.13 1.99 9.07
C ASP A 12 15.63 2.14 9.34
N LYS A 13 14.98 3.10 8.68
CA LYS A 13 13.54 3.34 8.82
C LYS A 13 12.71 2.20 8.22
N PHE A 14 13.11 1.73 7.04
CA PHE A 14 12.46 0.59 6.42
C PHE A 14 12.55 -0.65 7.31
N ASN A 15 13.73 -0.96 7.83
CA ASN A 15 13.96 -2.10 8.71
C ASN A 15 13.14 -1.97 10.01
N GLN A 16 13.11 -0.78 10.63
CA GLN A 16 12.29 -0.53 11.81
C GLN A 16 10.81 -0.85 11.56
N ILE A 17 10.24 -0.31 10.47
CA ILE A 17 8.84 -0.54 10.09
C ILE A 17 8.59 -2.02 9.78
N SER A 18 9.44 -2.63 8.94
CA SER A 18 9.30 -4.02 8.50
C SER A 18 9.39 -5.01 9.67
N HIS A 19 10.35 -4.81 10.60
CA HIS A 19 10.47 -5.65 11.79
C HIS A 19 9.26 -5.50 12.72
N LEU A 20 8.80 -4.28 12.96
CA LEU A 20 7.64 -4.05 13.83
C LEU A 20 6.39 -4.70 13.26
N VAL A 21 6.08 -4.51 11.97
CA VAL A 21 4.89 -5.06 11.33
C VAL A 21 4.87 -6.60 11.35
N LYS A 22 6.04 -7.23 11.37
CA LYS A 22 6.22 -8.70 11.43
C LYS A 22 6.33 -9.25 12.86
N SER A 23 6.43 -8.37 13.86
CA SER A 23 6.57 -8.81 15.24
C SER A 23 5.23 -9.29 15.83
N SER A 24 5.31 -10.09 16.90
CA SER A 24 4.14 -10.50 17.70
C SER A 24 3.44 -9.34 18.39
N ASP A 25 4.10 -8.19 18.50
CA ASP A 25 3.57 -7.00 19.18
C ASP A 25 2.72 -6.13 18.25
N PHE A 26 2.70 -6.44 16.95
CA PHE A 26 1.84 -5.72 16.00
C PHE A 26 0.43 -6.32 15.97
N HIS A 27 -0.56 -5.52 16.36
CA HIS A 27 -1.93 -5.98 16.49
C HIS A 27 -2.69 -5.86 15.17
N TRP A 28 -3.15 -6.98 14.62
CA TRP A 28 -3.94 -7.04 13.41
C TRP A 28 -5.43 -7.11 13.69
N ASN A 29 -6.23 -6.30 12.99
CA ASN A 29 -7.66 -6.50 12.91
C ASN A 29 -7.94 -7.36 11.68
N LEU A 30 -8.47 -8.56 11.88
CA LEU A 30 -8.85 -9.45 10.78
C LEU A 30 -10.22 -9.04 10.24
N THR A 31 -10.34 -8.94 8.93
CA THR A 31 -11.60 -8.60 8.25
C THR A 31 -11.73 -9.41 6.96
N SER A 32 -12.98 -9.67 6.56
CA SER A 32 -13.26 -10.25 5.25
C SER A 32 -12.91 -9.27 4.14
N ILE A 33 -12.45 -9.80 3.01
CA ILE A 33 -12.23 -9.01 1.80
C ILE A 33 -13.58 -8.91 1.09
N LEU A 34 -14.22 -7.74 1.16
CA LEU A 34 -15.58 -7.49 0.65
C LEU A 34 -15.59 -6.95 -0.79
N ASN A 35 -14.68 -7.39 -1.64
CA ASN A 35 -14.72 -7.03 -3.06
C ASN A 35 -15.63 -7.98 -3.84
N LYS A 36 -16.33 -7.48 -4.87
CA LYS A 36 -17.32 -8.25 -5.65
C LYS A 36 -16.81 -9.60 -6.23
N ASN A 37 -15.51 -9.79 -6.31
CA ASN A 37 -14.86 -10.99 -6.83
C ASN A 37 -14.05 -11.74 -5.76
N SER A 38 -14.15 -11.37 -4.48
CA SER A 38 -13.58 -12.17 -3.40
C SER A 38 -14.45 -13.40 -3.16
N ASN A 39 -13.83 -14.55 -2.91
CA ASN A 39 -14.56 -15.74 -2.50
C ASN A 39 -14.95 -15.62 -1.03
N ASP A 40 -16.04 -16.30 -0.64
CA ASP A 40 -16.38 -16.48 0.76
C ASP A 40 -15.18 -17.12 1.49
N GLY A 41 -14.71 -16.47 2.54
CA GLY A 41 -13.53 -16.89 3.30
C GLY A 41 -12.22 -16.16 2.98
N ASP A 42 -12.19 -15.25 2.00
CA ASP A 42 -11.05 -14.35 1.83
C ASP A 42 -10.97 -13.37 2.99
N TRP A 43 -9.79 -13.26 3.57
CA TRP A 43 -9.53 -12.38 4.69
C TRP A 43 -8.26 -11.56 4.50
N GLN A 44 -8.19 -10.45 5.20
CA GLN A 44 -7.00 -9.63 5.33
C GLN A 44 -6.83 -9.15 6.77
N GLY A 45 -5.60 -8.95 7.18
CA GLY A 45 -5.29 -8.14 8.37
C GLY A 45 -5.22 -6.68 7.97
N VAL A 46 -5.80 -5.80 8.78
CA VAL A 46 -5.74 -4.35 8.56
C VAL A 46 -5.44 -3.65 9.88
N TYR A 47 -4.50 -2.71 9.84
CA TYR A 47 -4.28 -1.77 10.93
C TYR A 47 -4.43 -0.35 10.40
N LYS A 48 -5.39 0.40 10.97
CA LYS A 48 -5.75 1.75 10.53
C LYS A 48 -5.07 2.78 11.43
N ILE A 49 -4.32 3.71 10.84
CA ILE A 49 -3.68 4.81 11.57
C ILE A 49 -4.39 6.13 11.28
N ILE A 50 -4.73 6.39 10.00
CA ILE A 50 -5.50 7.54 9.57
C ILE A 50 -6.69 7.07 8.73
N GLU A 51 -7.87 7.60 9.01
CA GLU A 51 -9.10 7.45 8.23
C GLU A 51 -9.78 8.82 8.08
N GLU A 52 -10.19 9.15 6.86
CA GLU A 52 -10.87 10.42 6.56
C GLU A 52 -10.11 11.66 7.08
N GLY A 53 -8.78 11.65 6.97
CA GLY A 53 -7.90 12.72 7.46
C GLY A 53 -7.75 12.81 8.99
N ARG A 54 -8.36 11.88 9.75
CA ARG A 54 -8.28 11.85 11.22
C ARG A 54 -7.39 10.73 11.71
N VAL A 55 -6.56 11.02 12.69
CA VAL A 55 -5.77 10.00 13.38
C VAL A 55 -6.71 9.16 14.25
N VAL A 56 -6.86 7.87 13.90
CA VAL A 56 -7.67 6.89 14.66
C VAL A 56 -6.83 6.16 15.71
N THR A 57 -5.52 6.10 15.51
CA THR A 57 -4.55 5.62 16.50
C THR A 57 -3.22 6.35 16.34
N SER A 58 -2.59 6.68 17.46
CA SER A 58 -1.27 7.33 17.47
C SER A 58 -0.10 6.35 17.67
N THR A 59 -0.37 5.10 18.04
CA THR A 59 0.64 4.12 18.44
C THR A 59 1.77 3.97 17.41
N TYR A 60 1.42 3.92 16.12
CA TYR A 60 2.40 3.75 15.03
C TYR A 60 2.45 4.96 14.07
N LYS A 61 2.10 6.15 14.59
CA LYS A 61 2.09 7.38 13.78
C LYS A 61 3.44 7.71 13.15
N PHE A 62 4.55 7.27 13.75
CA PHE A 62 5.89 7.46 13.17
C PHE A 62 6.02 6.90 11.74
N MET A 63 5.28 5.81 11.40
CA MET A 63 5.27 5.28 10.03
C MET A 63 4.72 6.31 9.04
N VAL A 64 3.65 7.02 9.42
CA VAL A 64 3.07 8.10 8.60
C VAL A 64 4.11 9.20 8.40
N ASP A 65 4.72 9.64 9.52
CA ASP A 65 5.69 10.74 9.52
C ASP A 65 6.92 10.41 8.65
N ASP A 66 7.39 9.16 8.67
CA ASP A 66 8.53 8.74 7.85
C ASP A 66 8.19 8.68 6.35
N LEU A 67 7.00 8.16 5.98
CA LEU A 67 6.57 8.16 4.57
C LEU A 67 6.34 9.60 4.08
N VAL A 68 5.70 10.44 4.86
CA VAL A 68 5.45 11.85 4.53
C VAL A 68 6.78 12.59 4.33
N LYS A 69 7.76 12.44 5.25
CA LYS A 69 9.09 13.05 5.11
C LYS A 69 9.80 12.61 3.84
N SER A 70 9.69 11.31 3.48
CA SER A 70 10.29 10.79 2.24
C SER A 70 9.64 11.40 1.00
N LEU A 71 8.29 11.50 0.97
CA LEU A 71 7.59 12.19 -0.12
C LEU A 71 7.98 13.66 -0.22
N GLN A 72 8.02 14.39 0.91
CA GLN A 72 8.42 15.79 0.94
C GLN A 72 9.86 16.01 0.45
N LYS A 73 10.78 15.10 0.80
CA LYS A 73 12.17 15.12 0.32
C LYS A 73 12.25 14.95 -1.20
N ILE A 74 11.44 14.03 -1.75
CA ILE A 74 11.44 13.70 -3.19
C ILE A 74 10.75 14.80 -4.02
N TYR A 75 9.57 15.24 -3.58
CA TYR A 75 8.71 16.12 -4.39
C TYR A 75 8.80 17.59 -4.01
N ARG A 76 9.43 17.93 -2.87
CA ARG A 76 9.55 19.29 -2.31
C ARG A 76 8.21 20.00 -2.16
N LYS A 77 7.19 19.25 -1.74
CA LYS A 77 5.82 19.70 -1.52
C LYS A 77 5.31 19.23 -0.18
N SER A 78 4.43 20.01 0.43
CA SER A 78 3.67 19.57 1.61
C SER A 78 2.72 18.44 1.23
N VAL A 79 2.46 17.53 2.19
CA VAL A 79 1.68 16.32 1.98
C VAL A 79 0.59 16.24 3.03
N SER A 80 -0.67 16.17 2.59
CA SER A 80 -1.84 15.90 3.43
C SER A 80 -2.30 14.46 3.25
N VAL A 81 -2.40 13.73 4.36
CA VAL A 81 -2.77 12.30 4.35
C VAL A 81 -4.23 12.14 4.73
N SER A 82 -5.02 11.53 3.84
CA SER A 82 -6.44 11.23 4.09
C SER A 82 -6.67 9.84 4.68
N ARG A 83 -5.84 8.86 4.30
CA ARG A 83 -5.91 7.48 4.79
C ARG A 83 -4.52 6.87 4.91
N PHE A 84 -4.32 6.09 5.98
CA PHE A 84 -3.11 5.31 6.17
C PHE A 84 -3.45 3.99 6.83
N ARG A 85 -3.16 2.91 6.14
CA ARG A 85 -3.41 1.53 6.59
C ARG A 85 -2.19 0.66 6.36
N VAL A 86 -1.97 -0.28 7.27
CA VAL A 86 -1.06 -1.41 7.06
C VAL A 86 -1.92 -2.63 6.77
N ASN A 87 -1.63 -3.36 5.70
CA ASN A 87 -2.39 -4.51 5.25
C ASN A 87 -1.54 -5.78 5.32
N LEU A 88 -2.18 -6.89 5.66
CA LEU A 88 -1.62 -8.24 5.70
C LEU A 88 -2.45 -9.16 4.83
N PHE A 89 -1.79 -9.94 3.97
CA PHE A 89 -2.40 -10.97 3.14
C PHE A 89 -1.75 -12.32 3.42
N GLY A 90 -2.57 -13.34 3.67
CA GLY A 90 -2.10 -14.71 3.84
C GLY A 90 -1.67 -15.33 2.52
N LYS A 91 -0.90 -16.42 2.60
CA LYS A 91 -0.51 -17.25 1.46
C LYS A 91 -1.71 -17.94 0.85
N TYR A 92 -1.76 -17.99 -0.47
CA TYR A 92 -2.74 -18.77 -1.23
C TYR A 92 -2.06 -19.95 -1.94
N GLN A 93 -2.83 -20.98 -2.27
CA GLN A 93 -2.31 -22.13 -3.03
C GLN A 93 -2.04 -21.74 -4.48
N GLU A 94 -2.90 -20.87 -5.04
CA GLU A 94 -2.79 -20.37 -6.41
C GLU A 94 -2.84 -18.84 -6.41
N SER A 95 -2.11 -18.24 -7.35
CA SER A 95 -2.13 -16.80 -7.54
C SER A 95 -3.45 -16.36 -8.17
N ARG A 96 -4.18 -15.44 -7.52
CA ARG A 96 -5.43 -14.89 -8.02
C ARG A 96 -5.65 -13.45 -7.60
N GLY A 97 -6.47 -12.73 -8.35
CA GLY A 97 -6.89 -11.38 -8.00
C GLY A 97 -7.95 -11.38 -6.91
N LEU A 98 -7.84 -10.47 -5.95
CA LEU A 98 -8.81 -10.30 -4.85
C LEU A 98 -9.93 -9.30 -5.16
N GLY A 99 -10.03 -8.87 -6.40
CA GLY A 99 -11.08 -7.97 -6.88
C GLY A 99 -10.62 -6.54 -7.10
N TYR A 100 -10.98 -6.01 -8.27
CA TYR A 100 -10.66 -4.63 -8.66
C TYR A 100 -11.47 -3.62 -7.86
N HIS A 101 -10.80 -2.61 -7.35
CA HIS A 101 -11.38 -1.50 -6.62
C HIS A 101 -10.63 -0.19 -6.89
N LYS A 102 -11.20 0.90 -6.40
CA LYS A 102 -10.55 2.20 -6.27
C LYS A 102 -10.28 2.46 -4.80
N ASP A 103 -9.19 3.12 -4.49
CA ASP A 103 -8.90 3.51 -3.10
C ASP A 103 -9.79 4.66 -2.63
N VAL A 104 -10.04 5.62 -3.51
CA VAL A 104 -10.90 6.79 -3.30
C VAL A 104 -11.82 6.92 -4.51
N LEU A 105 -13.07 7.31 -4.28
CA LEU A 105 -14.08 7.37 -5.36
C LEU A 105 -13.97 8.64 -6.20
N ASP A 106 -13.50 9.74 -5.61
CA ASP A 106 -13.38 11.06 -6.24
C ASP A 106 -12.20 11.84 -5.66
N GLY A 107 -11.90 13.00 -6.27
CA GLY A 107 -10.82 13.90 -5.86
C GLY A 107 -9.46 13.56 -6.45
N ASP A 108 -8.51 14.48 -6.24
CA ASP A 108 -7.15 14.43 -6.78
C ASP A 108 -6.16 13.70 -5.85
N TYR A 109 -6.64 12.64 -5.19
CA TYR A 109 -5.78 11.85 -4.31
C TYR A 109 -4.87 10.91 -5.08
N LEU A 110 -3.68 10.71 -4.51
CA LEU A 110 -2.72 9.69 -4.91
C LEU A 110 -2.74 8.56 -3.90
N SER A 111 -2.55 7.34 -4.37
CA SER A 111 -2.27 6.15 -3.56
C SER A 111 -0.78 5.88 -3.59
N LEU A 112 -0.20 5.61 -2.42
CA LEU A 112 1.13 5.05 -2.25
C LEU A 112 0.98 3.66 -1.64
N LEU A 113 1.51 2.64 -2.33
CA LEU A 113 1.69 1.30 -1.77
C LEU A 113 3.18 1.10 -1.52
N LEU A 114 3.58 0.95 -0.25
CA LEU A 114 4.93 0.55 0.13
C LEU A 114 4.92 -0.94 0.45
N TYR A 115 5.63 -1.75 -0.35
CA TYR A 115 5.77 -3.18 -0.11
C TYR A 115 6.84 -3.45 0.95
N LEU A 116 6.54 -4.33 1.90
CA LEU A 116 7.44 -4.64 3.01
C LEU A 116 8.22 -5.95 2.80
N GLU A 117 7.86 -6.76 1.80
CA GLU A 117 8.53 -8.01 1.44
C GLU A 117 8.70 -8.17 -0.07
N ASN A 118 9.71 -8.98 -0.42
CA ASN A 118 9.82 -9.57 -1.74
C ASN A 118 8.84 -10.75 -1.82
N SER A 119 7.99 -10.77 -2.85
CA SER A 119 7.10 -11.89 -3.11
C SER A 119 6.66 -11.93 -4.57
N ASN A 120 6.14 -13.07 -5.00
CA ASN A 120 5.52 -13.21 -6.32
C ASN A 120 4.09 -12.62 -6.40
N GLY A 121 3.57 -12.12 -5.27
CA GLY A 121 2.37 -11.31 -5.24
C GLY A 121 2.61 -9.94 -5.88
N LYS A 122 1.56 -9.32 -6.43
CA LYS A 122 1.68 -8.06 -7.16
C LYS A 122 0.44 -7.19 -7.03
N THR A 123 0.57 -5.95 -7.45
CA THR A 123 -0.57 -5.06 -7.73
C THR A 123 -0.85 -5.11 -9.22
N GLU A 124 -2.10 -5.38 -9.59
CA GLU A 124 -2.54 -5.39 -10.99
C GLU A 124 -3.54 -4.25 -11.23
N PHE A 125 -3.32 -3.49 -12.30
CA PHE A 125 -4.26 -2.48 -12.79
C PHE A 125 -5.23 -3.11 -13.81
N LYS A 126 -6.48 -2.65 -13.83
CA LYS A 126 -7.47 -3.11 -14.80
C LYS A 126 -7.00 -2.80 -16.23
N ASP A 127 -6.46 -1.59 -16.43
CA ASP A 127 -5.96 -1.11 -17.70
C ASP A 127 -4.44 -0.91 -17.63
N VAL A 128 -3.78 -0.95 -18.79
CA VAL A 128 -2.34 -0.67 -18.89
C VAL A 128 -2.07 0.78 -18.50
N GLN A 129 -1.10 1.00 -17.64
CA GLN A 129 -0.65 2.32 -17.19
C GLN A 129 0.76 2.62 -17.70
N ILE A 130 1.13 3.89 -17.69
CA ILE A 130 2.49 4.33 -18.08
C ILE A 130 3.23 4.77 -16.83
N PHE A 131 4.25 4.00 -16.44
CA PHE A 131 5.18 4.28 -15.36
C PHE A 131 6.55 4.61 -15.95
N ASP A 132 7.05 5.83 -15.73
CA ASP A 132 8.39 6.24 -16.22
C ASP A 132 8.65 5.85 -17.69
N ASN A 133 7.66 6.11 -18.57
CA ASN A 133 7.63 5.76 -20.00
C ASN A 133 7.49 4.24 -20.33
N MET A 134 7.32 3.38 -19.35
CA MET A 134 7.05 1.95 -19.56
C MET A 134 5.55 1.66 -19.41
N LYS A 135 5.00 0.90 -20.36
CA LYS A 135 3.64 0.40 -20.29
C LYS A 135 3.59 -0.83 -19.39
N MET A 136 2.86 -0.72 -18.27
CA MET A 136 2.74 -1.81 -17.30
C MET A 136 1.30 -2.01 -16.89
N LYS A 137 0.91 -3.26 -16.69
CA LYS A 137 -0.37 -3.65 -16.09
C LYS A 137 -0.20 -4.17 -14.67
N THR A 138 0.97 -4.69 -14.35
CA THR A 138 1.30 -5.27 -13.05
C THR A 138 2.57 -4.66 -12.49
N VAL A 139 2.63 -4.55 -11.15
CA VAL A 139 3.82 -4.14 -10.41
C VAL A 139 4.10 -5.17 -9.33
N ASP A 140 5.31 -5.75 -9.38
CA ASP A 140 5.74 -6.78 -8.46
C ASP A 140 6.06 -6.22 -7.07
N SER A 141 5.79 -7.04 -6.05
CA SER A 141 6.09 -6.72 -4.66
C SER A 141 7.57 -6.92 -4.37
N PHE A 142 8.33 -5.84 -4.30
CA PHE A 142 9.70 -5.82 -3.81
C PHE A 142 9.80 -5.02 -2.52
N ALA A 143 10.57 -5.52 -1.56
CA ALA A 143 10.81 -4.85 -0.29
C ALA A 143 11.34 -3.42 -0.51
N ASN A 144 10.79 -2.45 0.22
CA ASN A 144 11.10 -1.02 0.12
C ASN A 144 10.81 -0.39 -1.26
N ARG A 145 9.93 -0.99 -2.06
CA ARG A 145 9.40 -0.39 -3.29
C ARG A 145 8.13 0.37 -2.96
N ALA A 146 8.09 1.65 -3.33
CA ALA A 146 6.87 2.46 -3.34
C ALA A 146 6.28 2.53 -4.75
N LEU A 147 4.99 2.24 -4.85
CA LEU A 147 4.17 2.39 -6.05
C LEU A 147 3.21 3.55 -5.82
N ILE A 148 3.30 4.62 -6.62
CA ILE A 148 2.46 5.81 -6.52
C ILE A 148 1.60 5.92 -7.77
N PHE A 149 0.28 6.11 -7.59
CA PHE A 149 -0.69 6.20 -8.69
C PHE A 149 -1.94 7.00 -8.28
N PRO A 150 -2.76 7.51 -9.23
CA PRO A 150 -4.03 8.16 -8.91
C PRO A 150 -4.98 7.18 -8.19
N SER A 151 -5.52 7.56 -7.05
CA SER A 151 -6.38 6.72 -6.19
C SER A 151 -7.66 6.23 -6.87
N ILE A 152 -8.09 6.93 -7.94
CA ILE A 152 -9.25 6.54 -8.77
C ILE A 152 -8.95 5.40 -9.75
N CYS A 153 -7.68 4.99 -9.91
CA CYS A 153 -7.34 3.90 -10.82
C CYS A 153 -7.83 2.57 -10.28
N MET A 154 -8.53 1.83 -11.13
CA MET A 154 -8.99 0.48 -10.83
C MET A 154 -7.80 -0.47 -10.75
N HIS A 155 -7.57 -1.03 -9.57
CA HIS A 155 -6.49 -1.97 -9.30
C HIS A 155 -6.93 -3.06 -8.33
N GLN A 156 -6.16 -4.14 -8.26
CA GLN A 156 -6.36 -5.23 -7.32
C GLN A 156 -5.04 -5.76 -6.77
N THR A 157 -5.13 -6.38 -5.61
CA THR A 157 -4.10 -7.26 -5.09
C THR A 157 -4.18 -8.61 -5.81
N VAL A 158 -3.05 -9.07 -6.35
CA VAL A 158 -2.87 -10.46 -6.80
C VAL A 158 -2.10 -11.19 -5.70
N THR A 159 -2.64 -12.31 -5.25
CA THR A 159 -2.13 -13.05 -4.10
C THR A 159 -0.77 -13.68 -4.36
N GLN A 160 0.01 -13.84 -3.29
CA GLN A 160 1.29 -14.55 -3.28
C GLN A 160 1.09 -16.04 -3.00
N THR A 161 2.06 -16.84 -3.51
CA THR A 161 2.12 -18.30 -3.30
C THR A 161 3.46 -18.75 -2.71
N ASP A 162 4.42 -17.84 -2.57
CA ASP A 162 5.81 -18.11 -2.17
C ASP A 162 6.07 -17.86 -0.68
N ILE A 163 5.47 -16.84 -0.08
CA ILE A 163 5.65 -16.50 1.34
C ILE A 163 4.34 -16.61 2.13
N THR A 164 4.45 -16.89 3.44
CA THR A 164 3.29 -17.09 4.32
C THR A 164 2.44 -15.84 4.47
N PHE A 165 3.08 -14.70 4.66
CA PHE A 165 2.40 -13.41 4.82
C PHE A 165 3.07 -12.36 3.92
N ARG A 166 2.25 -11.56 3.26
CA ARG A 166 2.69 -10.37 2.55
C ARG A 166 2.03 -9.15 3.17
N THR A 167 2.84 -8.15 3.46
CA THR A 167 2.37 -6.90 4.04
C THR A 167 2.69 -5.72 3.13
N ASN A 168 1.84 -4.72 3.18
CA ASN A 168 2.11 -3.43 2.57
C ASN A 168 1.49 -2.29 3.39
N ILE A 169 2.00 -1.09 3.18
CA ILE A 169 1.38 0.14 3.65
C ILE A 169 0.63 0.76 2.47
N ASN A 170 -0.66 1.08 2.68
CA ASN A 170 -1.48 1.84 1.74
C ASN A 170 -1.77 3.21 2.33
N MET A 171 -1.27 4.26 1.68
CA MET A 171 -1.48 5.65 2.06
C MET A 171 -2.16 6.39 0.91
N ASN A 172 -3.28 7.07 1.22
CA ASN A 172 -3.89 8.02 0.29
C ASN A 172 -3.57 9.45 0.74
N PHE A 173 -3.10 10.24 -0.19
CA PHE A 173 -2.61 11.58 0.08
C PHE A 173 -2.81 12.52 -1.11
N ASN A 174 -2.67 13.80 -0.87
CA ASN A 174 -2.51 14.82 -1.89
C ASN A 174 -1.32 15.72 -1.53
N PHE A 175 -0.81 16.42 -2.53
CA PHE A 175 0.11 17.52 -2.30
C PHE A 175 -0.73 18.77 -2.05
N ASP A 176 -0.37 19.52 -1.01
CA ASP A 176 -1.03 20.80 -0.76
C ASP A 176 -0.72 21.76 -1.92
N ASN A 177 -1.73 22.51 -2.31
CA ASN A 177 -1.53 23.62 -3.26
C ASN A 177 -0.77 24.73 -2.53
N ASP A 178 0.32 25.19 -3.11
CA ASP A 178 1.06 26.37 -2.67
C ASP A 178 0.21 27.62 -2.83
#